data_576f96ebccd895ce83b4dbcf2d573915
#
_entry.id   576f96ebccd895ce83b4dbcf2d573915
#
_cell.length_a   1.000
_cell.length_b   1.000
_cell.length_c   1.000
_cell.angle_alpha   90.00
_cell.angle_beta   90.00
_cell.angle_gamma   90.00
#
_symmetry.space_group_name_H-M   'P 1'
#
loop_
_entity.id
_entity.type
_entity.pdbx_description
1 polymer ?
#
loop_
_entity_poly.entity_id
_entity_poly.type
_entity_poly.pdbx_seq_one_letter_code
_entity_poly.pdbx_strand_id
1 'polypeptide(L)'
;MLNTTLCYIEKDGMYLMLLRNKKKNDLNEGKWIGVGGKIEPGETPEEGVRREIREETGLEPGEVTLRGLVEFVSDRWEDEHMYLYTAKSGEETVAECSEGELKWIPKSDVFDLPLWEGDKVFLNYLLADKPFFHMELRYDEQDQLKGIHVLPNIILASASPRRFDLLSQIGITPVVLPCTAEEHMEGGTPEEIVKNLSRQKAEAVAEDFRHGEVVIGADTVVTVDGKILGKPATHEEAAEMIRLLSGRTHQVYTGVTLILCGEDKTRRSFAAKTDVHVTKMTDAEIEMYAESDEPMDKAGAYGIQGTFAAFVEGIDGEYANVVGLPLARLHRELKLLTTEI
;
A
#
# COMPACT_ATOMS: atom_id res chain seq x y z
N MET A 1 9.34 5.55 8.41
CA MET A 1 8.86 4.15 8.46
C MET A 1 9.33 3.43 7.21
N LEU A 2 10.01 2.34 7.34
CA LEU A 2 10.65 1.59 6.28
C LEU A 2 9.68 0.53 5.74
N ASN A 3 9.63 0.33 4.42
CA ASN A 3 8.89 -0.78 3.82
C ASN A 3 9.87 -1.87 3.41
N THR A 4 9.62 -3.09 3.89
CA THR A 4 10.48 -4.26 3.65
C THR A 4 9.68 -5.48 3.26
N THR A 5 10.36 -6.50 2.78
CA THR A 5 9.80 -7.83 2.56
C THR A 5 10.57 -8.86 3.36
N LEU A 6 9.88 -9.90 3.81
CA LEU A 6 10.47 -11.09 4.41
C LEU A 6 9.79 -12.32 3.85
N CYS A 7 10.55 -13.30 3.36
CA CYS A 7 10.04 -14.50 2.73
C CYS A 7 10.63 -15.77 3.35
N TYR A 8 9.76 -16.70 3.71
CA TYR A 8 10.15 -18.07 4.06
C TYR A 8 9.95 -18.97 2.86
N ILE A 9 11.05 -19.32 2.18
CA ILE A 9 11.02 -20.20 1.01
C ILE A 9 10.90 -21.65 1.49
N GLU A 10 9.90 -22.34 0.92
CA GLU A 10 9.51 -23.68 1.34
C GLU A 10 9.97 -24.77 0.35
N LYS A 11 10.51 -25.87 0.87
CA LYS A 11 10.81 -27.09 0.14
C LYS A 11 10.80 -28.29 1.07
N ASP A 12 10.09 -29.33 0.71
CA ASP A 12 10.12 -30.67 1.37
C ASP A 12 9.98 -30.60 2.91
N GLY A 13 9.08 -29.73 3.42
CA GLY A 13 8.86 -29.55 4.85
C GLY A 13 9.94 -28.73 5.57
N MET A 14 10.79 -28.03 4.82
CA MET A 14 11.82 -27.14 5.33
C MET A 14 11.53 -25.68 4.94
N TYR A 15 12.10 -24.75 5.71
CA TYR A 15 12.27 -23.34 5.33
C TYR A 15 13.74 -23.06 5.00
N LEU A 16 13.99 -22.26 3.96
CA LEU A 16 15.29 -21.63 3.75
C LEU A 16 15.43 -20.46 4.70
N MET A 17 16.40 -20.54 5.60
CA MET A 17 16.67 -19.55 6.62
C MET A 17 18.04 -18.90 6.38
N LEU A 18 18.16 -17.62 6.69
CA LEU A 18 19.39 -16.83 6.60
C LEU A 18 19.90 -16.48 8.01
N LEU A 19 21.08 -16.97 8.38
CA LEU A 19 21.80 -16.50 9.57
C LEU A 19 22.55 -15.21 9.24
N ARG A 20 22.16 -14.10 9.85
CA ARG A 20 22.81 -12.78 9.69
C ARG A 20 24.12 -12.74 10.48
N ASN A 21 25.25 -13.04 9.85
CA ASN A 21 26.56 -13.11 10.53
C ASN A 21 27.72 -12.46 9.79
N LYS A 22 27.46 -11.83 8.63
CA LYS A 22 28.52 -11.18 7.82
C LYS A 22 28.56 -9.65 7.96
N LYS A 23 27.47 -8.99 8.37
CA LYS A 23 27.40 -7.55 8.62
C LYS A 23 27.50 -7.25 10.11
N LYS A 24 28.37 -6.30 10.50
CA LYS A 24 28.46 -5.77 11.88
C LYS A 24 27.48 -4.63 12.09
N ASN A 25 26.94 -4.51 13.30
CA ASN A 25 25.93 -3.51 13.67
C ASN A 25 24.63 -3.64 12.84
N ASP A 26 24.30 -4.84 12.45
CA ASP A 26 23.03 -5.18 11.83
C ASP A 26 21.99 -5.45 12.91
N LEU A 27 20.77 -4.93 12.76
CA LEU A 27 19.63 -5.22 13.64
C LEU A 27 19.47 -6.74 13.87
N ASN A 28 19.69 -7.54 12.84
CA ASN A 28 19.54 -8.98 12.83
C ASN A 28 20.83 -9.77 13.13
N GLU A 29 21.92 -9.11 13.60
CA GLU A 29 23.19 -9.79 13.84
C GLU A 29 23.04 -11.01 14.76
N GLY A 30 23.44 -12.18 14.28
CA GLY A 30 23.34 -13.45 15.02
C GLY A 30 21.94 -14.09 15.05
N LYS A 31 20.97 -13.53 14.35
CA LYS A 31 19.63 -14.09 14.24
C LYS A 31 19.43 -14.86 12.93
N TRP A 32 18.56 -15.85 12.99
CA TRP A 32 18.03 -16.53 11.82
C TRP A 32 16.72 -15.86 11.41
N ILE A 33 16.62 -15.46 10.15
CA ILE A 33 15.44 -14.80 9.57
C ILE A 33 15.09 -15.46 8.23
N GLY A 34 13.99 -15.05 7.62
CA GLY A 34 13.70 -15.36 6.21
C GLY A 34 14.61 -14.56 5.27
N VAL A 35 14.41 -14.73 3.99
CA VAL A 35 15.07 -13.95 2.90
C VAL A 35 14.28 -12.70 2.63
N GLY A 36 14.92 -11.54 2.46
CA GLY A 36 14.21 -10.31 2.17
C GLY A 36 15.01 -9.06 2.47
N GLY A 37 14.44 -7.91 2.12
CA GLY A 37 15.08 -6.62 2.29
C GLY A 37 14.15 -5.44 1.99
N LYS A 38 14.74 -4.28 1.70
CA LYS A 38 14.00 -3.04 1.46
C LYS A 38 13.31 -3.06 0.11
N ILE A 39 12.08 -2.57 0.08
CA ILE A 39 11.36 -2.31 -1.18
C ILE A 39 11.95 -1.05 -1.80
N GLU A 40 12.37 -1.13 -3.06
CA GLU A 40 12.94 -0.01 -3.79
C GLU A 40 11.86 0.98 -4.28
N PRO A 41 12.21 2.25 -4.51
CA PRO A 41 11.26 3.22 -5.03
C PRO A 41 10.65 2.78 -6.37
N GLY A 42 9.32 2.68 -6.40
CA GLY A 42 8.56 2.25 -7.57
C GLY A 42 8.26 0.77 -7.66
N GLU A 43 8.85 -0.06 -6.77
CA GLU A 43 8.49 -1.47 -6.68
C GLU A 43 7.20 -1.69 -5.89
N THR A 44 6.43 -2.69 -6.29
CA THR A 44 5.41 -3.31 -5.44
C THR A 44 6.08 -4.24 -4.42
N PRO A 45 5.40 -4.59 -3.30
CA PRO A 45 5.95 -5.55 -2.33
C PRO A 45 6.31 -6.92 -2.96
N GLU A 46 5.51 -7.37 -3.94
CA GLU A 46 5.79 -8.64 -4.63
C GLU A 46 7.02 -8.55 -5.55
N GLU A 47 7.19 -7.46 -6.29
CA GLU A 47 8.40 -7.25 -7.10
C GLU A 47 9.65 -7.21 -6.21
N GLY A 48 9.58 -6.50 -5.07
CA GLY A 48 10.68 -6.42 -4.11
C GLY A 48 11.07 -7.79 -3.56
N VAL A 49 10.11 -8.59 -3.08
CA VAL A 49 10.43 -9.92 -2.54
C VAL A 49 11.00 -10.86 -3.60
N ARG A 50 10.51 -10.80 -4.85
CA ARG A 50 11.04 -11.62 -5.96
C ARG A 50 12.47 -11.22 -6.32
N ARG A 51 12.80 -9.93 -6.28
CA ARG A 51 14.18 -9.43 -6.48
C ARG A 51 15.10 -9.93 -5.37
N GLU A 52 14.72 -9.72 -4.10
CA GLU A 52 15.51 -10.13 -2.94
C GLU A 52 15.77 -11.65 -2.91
N ILE A 53 14.79 -12.48 -3.26
CA ILE A 53 14.98 -13.94 -3.36
C ILE A 53 16.09 -14.25 -4.38
N ARG A 54 16.08 -13.64 -5.56
CA ARG A 54 17.13 -13.87 -6.58
C ARG A 54 18.49 -13.41 -6.11
N GLU A 55 18.57 -12.20 -5.54
CA GLU A 55 19.84 -11.59 -5.12
C GLU A 55 20.49 -12.34 -3.97
N GLU A 56 19.72 -12.72 -2.96
CA GLU A 56 20.27 -13.38 -1.77
C GLU A 56 20.49 -14.88 -1.95
N THR A 57 19.66 -15.56 -2.75
CA THR A 57 19.67 -17.02 -2.82
C THR A 57 20.09 -17.60 -4.18
N GLY A 58 19.98 -16.81 -5.25
CA GLY A 58 20.14 -17.27 -6.63
C GLY A 58 18.98 -18.13 -7.13
N LEU A 59 17.93 -18.36 -6.32
CA LEU A 59 16.76 -19.15 -6.71
C LEU A 59 15.80 -18.33 -7.56
N GLU A 60 15.15 -18.98 -8.52
CA GLU A 60 13.97 -18.37 -9.17
C GLU A 60 12.74 -18.62 -8.30
N PRO A 61 12.07 -17.55 -7.80
CA PRO A 61 10.86 -17.71 -6.99
C PRO A 61 9.71 -18.28 -7.83
N GLY A 62 9.16 -19.41 -7.40
CA GLY A 62 7.95 -19.98 -7.97
C GLY A 62 6.69 -19.21 -7.56
N GLU A 63 5.71 -19.92 -7.02
CA GLU A 63 4.53 -19.30 -6.41
C GLU A 63 4.93 -18.54 -5.15
N VAL A 64 4.66 -17.22 -5.13
CA VAL A 64 4.91 -16.33 -4.00
C VAL A 64 3.56 -15.92 -3.44
N THR A 65 3.34 -16.11 -2.15
CA THR A 65 2.05 -15.84 -1.49
C THR A 65 2.26 -14.86 -0.35
N LEU A 66 1.55 -13.72 -0.37
CA LEU A 66 1.51 -12.78 0.74
C LEU A 66 0.75 -13.42 1.91
N ARG A 67 1.40 -13.52 3.08
CA ARG A 67 0.84 -14.15 4.28
C ARG A 67 0.39 -13.14 5.32
N GLY A 68 0.98 -11.96 5.34
CA GLY A 68 0.61 -10.92 6.29
C GLY A 68 1.43 -9.64 6.17
N LEU A 69 1.05 -8.65 6.97
CA LEU A 69 1.84 -7.48 7.27
C LEU A 69 2.20 -7.49 8.74
N VAL A 70 3.48 -7.28 9.05
CA VAL A 70 4.00 -7.12 10.40
C VAL A 70 4.53 -5.70 10.55
N GLU A 71 3.91 -4.91 11.43
CA GLU A 71 4.42 -3.61 11.85
C GLU A 71 5.42 -3.85 12.98
N PHE A 72 6.70 -3.64 12.71
CA PHE A 72 7.75 -3.63 13.72
C PHE A 72 7.89 -2.22 14.25
N VAL A 73 7.56 -2.01 15.52
CA VAL A 73 7.65 -0.73 16.22
C VAL A 73 8.69 -0.83 17.31
N SER A 74 9.70 0.05 17.29
CA SER A 74 10.83 -0.05 18.20
C SER A 74 11.25 1.30 18.78
N ASP A 75 11.53 1.33 20.09
CA ASP A 75 12.08 2.52 20.75
C ASP A 75 13.58 2.75 20.39
N ARG A 76 14.22 1.79 19.70
CA ARG A 76 15.65 1.82 19.37
C ARG A 76 15.93 1.89 17.87
N TRP A 77 15.15 1.20 17.06
CA TRP A 77 15.35 1.06 15.61
C TRP A 77 14.27 1.83 14.84
N GLU A 78 14.50 2.05 13.55
CA GLU A 78 13.48 2.63 12.70
C GLU A 78 12.27 1.69 12.59
N ASP A 79 11.07 2.23 12.70
CA ASP A 79 9.83 1.49 12.52
C ASP A 79 9.71 0.94 11.10
N GLU A 80 9.17 -0.28 10.97
CA GLU A 80 9.18 -1.03 9.74
C GLU A 80 7.81 -1.65 9.44
N HIS A 81 7.36 -1.54 8.19
CA HIS A 81 6.27 -2.32 7.62
C HIS A 81 6.85 -3.47 6.83
N MET A 82 6.81 -4.66 7.38
CA MET A 82 7.36 -5.87 6.81
C MET A 82 6.27 -6.71 6.16
N TYR A 83 6.28 -6.79 4.82
CA TYR A 83 5.40 -7.67 4.05
C TYR A 83 5.94 -9.10 4.12
N LEU A 84 5.18 -9.97 4.78
CA LEU A 84 5.57 -11.35 5.03
C LEU A 84 5.04 -12.27 3.94
N TYR A 85 5.95 -13.01 3.31
CA TYR A 85 5.64 -13.93 2.22
C TYR A 85 6.05 -15.35 2.54
N THR A 86 5.43 -16.31 1.84
CA THR A 86 5.98 -17.64 1.61
C THR A 86 6.18 -17.85 0.12
N ALA A 87 7.20 -18.61 -0.26
CA ALA A 87 7.46 -18.99 -1.65
C ALA A 87 7.77 -20.48 -1.74
N LYS A 88 7.46 -21.11 -2.88
CA LYS A 88 7.84 -22.49 -3.15
C LYS A 88 9.08 -22.53 -4.03
N SER A 89 10.02 -23.42 -3.74
CA SER A 89 11.17 -23.70 -4.60
C SER A 89 11.23 -25.17 -4.98
N GLY A 90 11.53 -25.45 -6.25
CA GLY A 90 11.90 -26.78 -6.72
C GLY A 90 13.39 -27.06 -6.61
N GLU A 91 14.21 -26.03 -6.39
CA GLU A 91 15.67 -26.12 -6.35
C GLU A 91 16.19 -26.27 -4.92
N GLU A 92 17.33 -26.94 -4.76
CA GLU A 92 17.96 -27.22 -3.47
C GLU A 92 19.23 -26.40 -3.26
N THR A 93 19.95 -26.15 -4.35
CA THR A 93 21.23 -25.46 -4.32
C THR A 93 20.99 -23.95 -4.31
N VAL A 94 21.47 -23.30 -3.27
CA VAL A 94 21.45 -21.83 -3.12
C VAL A 94 22.81 -21.24 -3.39
N ALA A 95 22.83 -20.01 -3.88
CA ALA A 95 24.05 -19.25 -4.07
C ALA A 95 24.66 -18.83 -2.71
N GLU A 96 25.91 -18.39 -2.72
CA GLU A 96 26.52 -17.77 -1.54
C GLU A 96 25.89 -16.40 -1.28
N CYS A 97 25.28 -16.20 -0.10
CA CYS A 97 24.71 -14.94 0.31
C CYS A 97 25.78 -14.01 0.90
N SER A 98 25.80 -12.75 0.46
CA SER A 98 26.72 -11.71 0.96
C SER A 98 26.43 -11.28 2.39
N GLU A 99 25.20 -11.51 2.88
CA GLU A 99 24.68 -11.03 4.17
C GLU A 99 24.83 -12.07 5.29
N GLY A 100 24.96 -13.35 4.94
CA GLY A 100 25.02 -14.41 5.94
C GLY A 100 25.14 -15.82 5.36
N GLU A 101 24.74 -16.79 6.16
CA GLU A 101 24.74 -18.21 5.82
C GLU A 101 23.30 -18.69 5.58
N LEU A 102 23.05 -19.23 4.39
CA LEU A 102 21.76 -19.82 4.02
C LEU A 102 21.74 -21.32 4.37
N LYS A 103 20.63 -21.76 4.98
CA LYS A 103 20.45 -23.17 5.32
C LYS A 103 18.99 -23.58 5.26
N TRP A 104 18.74 -24.76 4.70
CA TRP A 104 17.45 -25.43 4.79
C TRP A 104 17.25 -26.01 6.19
N ILE A 105 16.24 -25.51 6.91
CA ILE A 105 15.91 -25.89 8.28
C ILE A 105 14.56 -26.61 8.28
N PRO A 106 14.45 -27.81 8.86
CA PRO A 106 13.16 -28.45 9.05
C PRO A 106 12.17 -27.52 9.78
N LYS A 107 10.93 -27.45 9.35
CA LYS A 107 9.90 -26.61 9.98
C LYS A 107 9.72 -26.94 11.47
N SER A 108 9.96 -28.18 11.88
CA SER A 108 9.93 -28.61 13.29
C SER A 108 11.01 -27.96 14.15
N ASP A 109 12.16 -27.59 13.56
CA ASP A 109 13.36 -27.18 14.29
C ASP A 109 13.55 -25.65 14.28
N VAL A 110 12.67 -24.90 13.59
CA VAL A 110 12.80 -23.44 13.41
C VAL A 110 12.85 -22.72 14.75
N PHE A 111 12.06 -23.15 15.74
CA PHE A 111 11.98 -22.52 17.05
C PHE A 111 13.20 -22.79 17.96
N ASP A 112 14.06 -23.72 17.60
CA ASP A 112 15.32 -23.99 18.31
C ASP A 112 16.43 -23.02 17.91
N LEU A 113 16.20 -22.20 16.88
CA LEU A 113 17.14 -21.22 16.38
C LEU A 113 17.09 -19.91 17.19
N PRO A 114 18.19 -19.12 17.20
CA PRO A 114 18.20 -17.76 17.69
C PRO A 114 17.32 -16.87 16.78
N LEU A 115 16.07 -16.67 17.16
CA LEU A 115 15.08 -15.82 16.49
C LEU A 115 14.81 -14.56 17.31
N TRP A 116 14.18 -13.56 16.70
CA TRP A 116 13.45 -12.55 17.44
C TRP A 116 12.22 -13.14 18.13
N GLU A 117 11.85 -12.65 19.30
CA GLU A 117 10.66 -13.17 20.01
C GLU A 117 9.37 -12.92 19.19
N GLY A 118 9.30 -11.82 18.45
CA GLY A 118 8.18 -11.53 17.55
C GLY A 118 8.13 -12.46 16.35
N ASP A 119 9.29 -12.88 15.82
CA ASP A 119 9.32 -13.82 14.68
C ASP A 119 8.67 -15.16 15.04
N LYS A 120 8.81 -15.60 16.28
CA LYS A 120 8.14 -16.79 16.78
C LYS A 120 6.62 -16.70 16.69
N VAL A 121 6.07 -15.46 16.82
CA VAL A 121 4.62 -15.23 16.74
C VAL A 121 4.12 -15.48 15.33
N PHE A 122 4.65 -14.76 14.33
CA PHE A 122 4.18 -14.94 12.96
C PHE A 122 4.60 -16.26 12.33
N LEU A 123 5.74 -16.86 12.73
CA LEU A 123 6.10 -18.22 12.32
C LEU A 123 5.06 -19.27 12.78
N ASN A 124 4.50 -19.11 14.00
CA ASN A 124 3.38 -19.96 14.42
C ASN A 124 2.16 -19.80 13.52
N TYR A 125 1.88 -18.58 13.02
CA TYR A 125 0.79 -18.33 12.08
C TYR A 125 1.06 -19.00 10.73
N LEU A 126 2.31 -18.94 10.21
CA LEU A 126 2.72 -19.57 8.97
C LEU A 126 2.65 -21.11 9.07
N LEU A 127 3.17 -21.69 10.16
CA LEU A 127 3.17 -23.14 10.38
C LEU A 127 1.76 -23.71 10.58
N ALA A 128 0.85 -22.93 11.16
CA ALA A 128 -0.56 -23.28 11.31
C ALA A 128 -1.40 -22.99 10.06
N ASP A 129 -0.76 -22.55 8.98
CA ASP A 129 -1.40 -22.11 7.72
C ASP A 129 -2.58 -21.16 7.95
N LYS A 130 -2.39 -20.20 8.87
CA LYS A 130 -3.39 -19.18 9.14
C LYS A 130 -3.63 -18.31 7.90
N PRO A 131 -4.86 -17.81 7.69
CA PRO A 131 -5.13 -16.85 6.64
C PRO A 131 -4.31 -15.57 6.82
N PHE A 132 -4.39 -14.66 5.84
CA PHE A 132 -3.73 -13.35 5.91
C PHE A 132 -3.94 -12.67 7.27
N PHE A 133 -2.88 -12.09 7.82
CA PHE A 133 -2.92 -11.41 9.12
C PHE A 133 -2.18 -10.07 9.07
N HIS A 134 -2.62 -9.16 9.92
CA HIS A 134 -1.96 -7.88 10.17
C HIS A 134 -1.68 -7.79 11.67
N MET A 135 -0.42 -7.55 12.07
CA MET A 135 -0.05 -7.45 13.48
C MET A 135 1.03 -6.38 13.71
N GLU A 136 0.97 -5.76 14.88
CA GLU A 136 2.04 -4.90 15.42
C GLU A 136 2.85 -5.70 16.44
N LEU A 137 4.17 -5.64 16.34
CA LEU A 137 5.15 -6.16 17.28
C LEU A 137 5.94 -5.00 17.86
N ARG A 138 5.77 -4.71 19.16
CA ARG A 138 6.39 -3.57 19.82
C ARG A 138 7.56 -3.99 20.69
N TYR A 139 8.71 -3.36 20.46
CA TYR A 139 9.98 -3.60 21.16
C TYR A 139 10.44 -2.36 21.91
N ASP A 140 11.07 -2.57 23.09
CA ASP A 140 11.69 -1.49 23.84
C ASP A 140 13.16 -1.22 23.42
N GLU A 141 13.81 -0.26 24.09
CA GLU A 141 15.22 0.10 23.87
C GLU A 141 16.21 -1.07 24.11
N GLN A 142 15.82 -2.11 24.81
CA GLN A 142 16.61 -3.32 25.11
C GLN A 142 16.26 -4.49 24.18
N ASP A 143 15.56 -4.23 23.08
CA ASP A 143 15.14 -5.24 22.10
C ASP A 143 14.24 -6.33 22.72
N GLN A 144 13.47 -6.00 23.78
CA GLN A 144 12.51 -6.91 24.40
C GLN A 144 11.12 -6.69 23.82
N LEU A 145 10.45 -7.77 23.38
CA LEU A 145 9.07 -7.72 22.93
C LEU A 145 8.12 -7.33 24.08
N LYS A 146 7.44 -6.21 23.95
CA LYS A 146 6.52 -5.65 24.97
C LYS A 146 5.06 -5.79 24.61
N GLY A 147 4.73 -5.87 23.32
CA GLY A 147 3.35 -5.95 22.85
C GLY A 147 3.21 -6.71 21.56
N ILE A 148 2.08 -7.39 21.43
CA ILE A 148 1.62 -8.05 20.22
C ILE A 148 0.18 -7.61 20.03
N HIS A 149 -0.11 -6.91 18.97
CA HIS A 149 -1.47 -6.46 18.64
C HIS A 149 -1.86 -6.99 17.27
N VAL A 150 -2.97 -7.73 17.21
CA VAL A 150 -3.58 -8.13 15.94
C VAL A 150 -4.44 -6.96 15.47
N LEU A 151 -4.15 -6.46 14.27
CA LEU A 151 -4.79 -5.29 13.67
C LEU A 151 -5.89 -5.71 12.68
N PRO A 152 -6.87 -4.84 12.38
CA PRO A 152 -7.85 -5.11 11.34
C PRO A 152 -7.18 -5.28 9.96
N ASN A 153 -7.60 -6.27 9.20
CA ASN A 153 -7.10 -6.52 7.86
C ASN A 153 -7.76 -5.57 6.85
N ILE A 154 -7.33 -4.30 6.84
CA ILE A 154 -7.78 -3.29 5.86
C ILE A 154 -6.73 -3.12 4.79
N ILE A 155 -7.12 -3.33 3.55
CA ILE A 155 -6.23 -3.34 2.39
C ILE A 155 -6.57 -2.14 1.50
N LEU A 156 -5.58 -1.32 1.17
CA LEU A 156 -5.72 -0.20 0.25
C LEU A 156 -5.21 -0.59 -1.15
N ALA A 157 -6.12 -0.79 -2.08
CA ALA A 157 -5.83 -1.09 -3.49
C ALA A 157 -5.41 0.16 -4.27
N SER A 158 -4.39 0.89 -3.77
CA SER A 158 -3.91 2.14 -4.37
C SER A 158 -2.47 2.43 -3.99
N ALA A 159 -1.66 2.86 -4.96
CA ALA A 159 -0.28 3.32 -4.75
C ALA A 159 -0.21 4.77 -4.23
N SER A 160 -1.33 5.47 -4.06
CA SER A 160 -1.33 6.88 -3.65
C SER A 160 -0.95 7.08 -2.19
N PRO A 161 0.21 7.71 -1.87
CA PRO A 161 0.60 7.98 -0.48
C PRO A 161 -0.43 8.86 0.25
N ARG A 162 -1.07 9.80 -0.47
CA ARG A 162 -2.09 10.69 0.08
C ARG A 162 -3.31 9.92 0.65
N ARG A 163 -3.70 8.82 0.01
CA ARG A 163 -4.81 7.97 0.51
C ARG A 163 -4.41 7.19 1.75
N PHE A 164 -3.16 6.73 1.80
CA PHE A 164 -2.59 6.12 3.00
C PHE A 164 -2.61 7.12 4.17
N ASP A 165 -2.10 8.35 3.96
CA ASP A 165 -2.04 9.39 4.98
C ASP A 165 -3.44 9.76 5.50
N LEU A 166 -4.45 9.84 4.61
CA LEU A 166 -5.83 10.11 4.98
C LEU A 166 -6.43 8.99 5.85
N LEU A 167 -6.17 7.72 5.55
CA LEU A 167 -6.60 6.60 6.38
C LEU A 167 -5.90 6.62 7.75
N SER A 168 -4.59 6.87 7.77
CA SER A 168 -3.79 6.98 8.99
C SER A 168 -4.29 8.12 9.89
N GLN A 169 -4.73 9.24 9.31
CA GLN A 169 -5.32 10.37 10.04
C GLN A 169 -6.55 9.98 10.88
N ILE A 170 -7.30 8.97 10.44
CA ILE A 170 -8.48 8.46 11.16
C ILE A 170 -8.18 7.17 11.95
N GLY A 171 -6.90 6.86 12.18
CA GLY A 171 -6.45 5.72 12.98
C GLY A 171 -6.53 4.38 12.26
N ILE A 172 -6.55 4.37 10.93
CA ILE A 172 -6.53 3.15 10.11
C ILE A 172 -5.16 3.06 9.43
N THR A 173 -4.37 2.06 9.78
CA THR A 173 -3.15 1.71 9.05
C THR A 173 -3.51 0.63 8.02
N PRO A 174 -3.60 0.94 6.72
CA PRO A 174 -3.95 -0.06 5.73
C PRO A 174 -2.71 -0.81 5.24
N VAL A 175 -2.90 -2.07 4.86
CA VAL A 175 -1.92 -2.79 4.02
C VAL A 175 -2.01 -2.25 2.60
N VAL A 176 -0.93 -1.71 2.07
CA VAL A 176 -0.91 -1.11 0.72
C VAL A 176 -0.60 -2.19 -0.31
N LEU A 177 -1.59 -2.51 -1.14
CA LEU A 177 -1.45 -3.44 -2.27
C LEU A 177 -1.98 -2.77 -3.53
N PRO A 178 -1.12 -2.09 -4.30
CA PRO A 178 -1.55 -1.41 -5.53
C PRO A 178 -2.15 -2.37 -6.53
N CYS A 179 -3.26 -1.99 -7.15
CA CYS A 179 -3.81 -2.72 -8.29
C CYS A 179 -2.86 -2.56 -9.48
N THR A 180 -2.44 -3.67 -10.08
CA THR A 180 -1.60 -3.73 -11.29
C THR A 180 -2.40 -4.06 -12.55
N ALA A 181 -3.71 -4.34 -12.41
CA ALA A 181 -4.58 -4.65 -13.54
C ALA A 181 -4.80 -3.42 -14.43
N GLU A 182 -5.00 -3.65 -15.74
CA GLU A 182 -5.33 -2.60 -16.71
C GLU A 182 -6.69 -1.98 -16.38
N GLU A 183 -6.74 -0.64 -16.32
CA GLU A 183 -7.94 0.10 -16.00
C GLU A 183 -8.75 0.41 -17.26
N HIS A 184 -10.02 0.06 -17.27
CA HIS A 184 -10.94 0.36 -18.36
C HIS A 184 -11.90 1.47 -17.94
N MET A 185 -11.82 2.61 -18.63
CA MET A 185 -12.70 3.75 -18.38
C MET A 185 -14.08 3.49 -18.99
N GLU A 186 -15.03 3.07 -18.15
CA GLU A 186 -16.42 2.84 -18.53
C GLU A 186 -17.35 3.80 -17.78
N GLY A 187 -18.41 4.25 -18.44
CA GLY A 187 -19.40 5.13 -17.85
C GLY A 187 -19.50 6.47 -18.60
N GLY A 188 -20.61 7.16 -18.42
CA GLY A 188 -20.91 8.41 -19.11
C GLY A 188 -20.70 9.65 -18.27
N THR A 189 -20.95 9.56 -16.96
CA THR A 189 -20.78 10.67 -16.00
C THR A 189 -19.51 10.51 -15.19
N PRO A 190 -18.90 11.61 -14.72
CA PRO A 190 -17.72 11.54 -13.84
C PRO A 190 -17.93 10.66 -12.61
N GLU A 191 -19.14 10.68 -12.04
CA GLU A 191 -19.51 9.84 -10.91
C GLU A 191 -19.51 8.34 -11.25
N GLU A 192 -20.04 7.95 -12.42
CA GLU A 192 -20.03 6.56 -12.87
C GLU A 192 -18.61 6.08 -13.16
N ILE A 193 -17.80 6.92 -13.80
CA ILE A 193 -16.41 6.61 -14.13
C ILE A 193 -15.60 6.32 -12.87
N VAL A 194 -15.60 7.21 -11.87
CA VAL A 194 -14.81 6.99 -10.65
C VAL A 194 -15.32 5.79 -9.82
N LYS A 195 -16.62 5.51 -9.84
CA LYS A 195 -17.18 4.30 -9.21
C LYS A 195 -16.72 3.04 -9.93
N ASN A 196 -16.69 3.03 -11.26
CA ASN A 196 -16.19 1.91 -12.03
C ASN A 196 -14.70 1.66 -11.81
N LEU A 197 -13.87 2.70 -11.89
CA LEU A 197 -12.42 2.59 -11.68
C LEU A 197 -12.08 2.14 -10.26
N SER A 198 -12.74 2.71 -9.25
CA SER A 198 -12.54 2.27 -7.85
C SER A 198 -12.96 0.81 -7.65
N ARG A 199 -14.04 0.37 -8.34
CA ARG A 199 -14.49 -1.01 -8.30
C ARG A 199 -13.49 -1.97 -8.93
N GLN A 200 -12.99 -1.68 -10.14
CA GLN A 200 -11.98 -2.50 -10.81
C GLN A 200 -10.75 -2.70 -9.93
N LYS A 201 -10.25 -1.63 -9.32
CA LYS A 201 -9.12 -1.68 -8.38
C LYS A 201 -9.40 -2.57 -7.17
N ALA A 202 -10.55 -2.39 -6.54
CA ALA A 202 -10.92 -3.17 -5.37
C ALA A 202 -11.15 -4.65 -5.70
N GLU A 203 -11.85 -4.95 -6.79
CA GLU A 203 -12.16 -6.32 -7.22
C GLU A 203 -10.90 -7.10 -7.56
N ALA A 204 -9.95 -6.50 -8.31
CA ALA A 204 -8.69 -7.15 -8.68
C ALA A 204 -7.88 -7.57 -7.45
N VAL A 205 -7.74 -6.69 -6.46
CA VAL A 205 -7.01 -7.00 -5.22
C VAL A 205 -7.80 -7.97 -4.33
N ALA A 206 -9.14 -7.85 -4.27
CA ALA A 206 -9.98 -8.71 -3.45
C ALA A 206 -10.03 -10.18 -3.91
N GLU A 207 -9.50 -10.49 -5.10
CA GLU A 207 -9.43 -11.88 -5.57
C GLU A 207 -8.55 -12.78 -4.71
N ASP A 208 -7.54 -12.21 -4.03
CA ASP A 208 -6.59 -12.93 -3.20
C ASP A 208 -7.06 -13.13 -1.75
N PHE A 209 -8.19 -12.55 -1.36
CA PHE A 209 -8.67 -12.51 0.02
C PHE A 209 -10.01 -13.21 0.21
N ARG A 210 -10.20 -13.91 1.37
CA ARG A 210 -11.39 -14.76 1.64
C ARG A 210 -11.84 -14.80 3.10
N HIS A 211 -11.16 -14.08 4.03
CA HIS A 211 -11.28 -14.35 5.46
C HIS A 211 -11.67 -13.11 6.29
N GLY A 212 -12.47 -12.20 5.73
CA GLY A 212 -12.98 -11.02 6.44
C GLY A 212 -12.12 -9.77 6.25
N GLU A 213 -11.17 -9.80 5.31
CA GLU A 213 -10.42 -8.61 4.92
C GLU A 213 -11.34 -7.58 4.27
N VAL A 214 -11.04 -6.29 4.49
CA VAL A 214 -11.74 -5.19 3.82
C VAL A 214 -10.82 -4.54 2.80
N VAL A 215 -11.15 -4.68 1.53
CA VAL A 215 -10.40 -4.04 0.44
C VAL A 215 -11.03 -2.70 0.08
N ILE A 216 -10.21 -1.63 0.04
CA ILE A 216 -10.58 -0.27 -0.32
C ILE A 216 -9.96 0.07 -1.67
N GLY A 217 -10.77 0.19 -2.71
CA GLY A 217 -10.38 0.79 -3.98
C GLY A 217 -10.86 2.23 -4.08
N ALA A 218 -10.05 3.12 -4.65
CA ALA A 218 -10.45 4.51 -4.86
C ALA A 218 -9.88 5.06 -6.16
N ASP A 219 -10.64 5.96 -6.81
CA ASP A 219 -10.20 6.70 -7.99
C ASP A 219 -10.72 8.12 -7.96
N THR A 220 -9.94 9.07 -8.54
CA THR A 220 -10.25 10.49 -8.50
C THR A 220 -10.10 11.12 -9.87
N VAL A 221 -11.09 11.89 -10.29
CA VAL A 221 -11.03 12.70 -11.51
C VAL A 221 -11.37 14.16 -11.21
N VAL A 222 -10.78 15.05 -11.99
CA VAL A 222 -11.09 16.49 -12.00
C VAL A 222 -11.91 16.78 -13.25
N THR A 223 -12.95 17.62 -13.12
CA THR A 223 -13.76 18.02 -14.27
C THR A 223 -13.99 19.52 -14.30
N VAL A 224 -13.98 20.09 -15.49
CA VAL A 224 -14.37 21.47 -15.76
C VAL A 224 -15.20 21.52 -17.03
N ASP A 225 -16.36 22.17 -17.02
CA ASP A 225 -17.31 22.24 -18.15
C ASP A 225 -17.67 20.85 -18.74
N GLY A 226 -17.76 19.84 -17.87
CA GLY A 226 -18.05 18.46 -18.30
C GLY A 226 -16.86 17.71 -18.94
N LYS A 227 -15.71 18.37 -19.10
CA LYS A 227 -14.46 17.73 -19.58
C LYS A 227 -13.71 17.13 -18.40
N ILE A 228 -13.34 15.86 -18.50
CA ILE A 228 -12.50 15.17 -17.53
C ILE A 228 -11.03 15.53 -17.80
N LEU A 229 -10.31 15.93 -16.76
CA LEU A 229 -8.88 16.19 -16.77
C LEU A 229 -8.17 15.05 -16.05
N GLY A 230 -7.35 14.28 -16.78
CA GLY A 230 -6.50 13.24 -16.24
C GLY A 230 -5.21 13.81 -15.61
N LYS A 231 -4.20 12.95 -15.49
CA LYS A 231 -2.83 13.38 -15.17
C LYS A 231 -2.18 13.95 -16.44
N PRO A 232 -1.42 15.05 -16.36
CA PRO A 232 -0.71 15.57 -17.51
C PRO A 232 0.46 14.64 -17.89
N ALA A 233 0.72 14.51 -19.18
CA ALA A 233 1.87 13.76 -19.68
C ALA A 233 3.13 14.64 -19.80
N THR A 234 2.96 15.97 -19.93
CA THR A 234 4.05 16.95 -20.03
C THR A 234 3.75 18.20 -19.21
N HIS A 235 4.76 19.02 -18.96
CA HIS A 235 4.61 20.31 -18.28
C HIS A 235 3.75 21.30 -19.09
N GLU A 236 3.80 21.24 -20.42
CA GLU A 236 2.95 22.04 -21.30
C GLU A 236 1.47 21.66 -21.12
N GLU A 237 1.17 20.36 -21.08
CA GLU A 237 -0.19 19.88 -20.80
C GLU A 237 -0.66 20.30 -19.39
N ALA A 238 0.24 20.24 -18.41
CA ALA A 238 -0.05 20.75 -17.07
C ALA A 238 -0.41 22.23 -17.09
N ALA A 239 0.35 23.07 -17.80
CA ALA A 239 0.06 24.49 -17.95
C ALA A 239 -1.31 24.75 -18.63
N GLU A 240 -1.66 23.97 -19.66
CA GLU A 240 -2.97 24.06 -20.31
C GLU A 240 -4.11 23.71 -19.35
N MET A 241 -3.96 22.62 -18.56
CA MET A 241 -4.94 22.22 -17.56
C MET A 241 -5.13 23.32 -16.50
N ILE A 242 -4.04 23.88 -15.97
CA ILE A 242 -4.11 24.96 -14.97
C ILE A 242 -4.77 26.23 -15.55
N ARG A 243 -4.50 26.58 -16.82
CA ARG A 243 -5.21 27.72 -17.50
C ARG A 243 -6.72 27.50 -17.55
N LEU A 244 -7.15 26.24 -17.79
CA LEU A 244 -8.59 25.89 -17.79
C LEU A 244 -9.21 26.05 -16.40
N LEU A 245 -8.48 25.86 -15.33
CA LEU A 245 -8.95 25.95 -13.95
C LEU A 245 -8.87 27.39 -13.39
N SER A 246 -7.93 28.22 -13.88
CA SER A 246 -7.65 29.57 -13.38
C SER A 246 -8.86 30.47 -13.44
N GLY A 247 -9.24 31.06 -12.29
CA GLY A 247 -10.38 31.97 -12.15
C GLY A 247 -11.75 31.34 -12.26
N ARG A 248 -11.83 30.01 -12.00
CA ARG A 248 -13.05 29.20 -12.23
C ARG A 248 -13.33 28.24 -11.09
N THR A 249 -14.57 27.77 -11.05
CA THR A 249 -14.98 26.63 -10.23
C THR A 249 -14.92 25.36 -11.08
N HIS A 250 -14.31 24.34 -10.55
CA HIS A 250 -14.26 23.01 -11.14
C HIS A 250 -14.69 21.95 -10.12
N GLN A 251 -14.89 20.71 -10.56
CA GLN A 251 -15.37 19.62 -9.74
C GLN A 251 -14.31 18.55 -9.58
N VAL A 252 -14.18 18.03 -8.35
CA VAL A 252 -13.39 16.84 -8.03
C VAL A 252 -14.34 15.73 -7.60
N TYR A 253 -14.29 14.62 -8.32
CA TYR A 253 -15.04 13.42 -7.99
C TYR A 253 -14.09 12.32 -7.52
N THR A 254 -14.36 11.73 -6.37
CA THR A 254 -13.68 10.52 -5.92
C THR A 254 -14.69 9.40 -5.72
N GLY A 255 -14.48 8.31 -6.45
CA GLY A 255 -15.17 7.04 -6.26
C GLY A 255 -14.45 6.17 -5.24
N VAL A 256 -15.20 5.48 -4.42
CA VAL A 256 -14.69 4.51 -3.45
C VAL A 256 -15.51 3.23 -3.53
N THR A 257 -14.82 2.11 -3.55
CA THR A 257 -15.42 0.79 -3.44
C THR A 257 -14.81 0.05 -2.27
N LEU A 258 -15.66 -0.46 -1.39
CA LEU A 258 -15.32 -1.32 -0.26
C LEU A 258 -15.78 -2.74 -0.58
N ILE A 259 -14.91 -3.72 -0.35
CA ILE A 259 -15.25 -5.13 -0.46
C ILE A 259 -14.86 -5.83 0.83
N LEU A 260 -15.87 -6.39 1.52
CA LEU A 260 -15.63 -7.34 2.61
C LEU A 260 -15.46 -8.71 1.99
N CYS A 261 -14.27 -9.29 2.15
CA CYS A 261 -13.91 -10.57 1.60
C CYS A 261 -14.39 -11.72 2.50
N GLY A 262 -15.00 -12.75 1.92
CA GLY A 262 -15.58 -13.89 2.62
C GLY A 262 -16.14 -14.89 1.62
N GLU A 263 -16.92 -15.88 2.09
CA GLU A 263 -17.63 -16.81 1.21
C GLU A 263 -18.58 -16.05 0.26
N ASP A 264 -19.34 -15.09 0.82
CA ASP A 264 -20.17 -14.14 0.08
C ASP A 264 -19.55 -12.75 0.18
N LYS A 265 -18.90 -12.29 -0.89
CA LYS A 265 -18.31 -10.95 -0.95
C LYS A 265 -19.39 -9.88 -0.89
N THR A 266 -19.39 -9.06 0.17
CA THR A 266 -20.25 -7.88 0.28
C THR A 266 -19.54 -6.66 -0.26
N ARG A 267 -20.20 -5.90 -1.15
CA ARG A 267 -19.63 -4.73 -1.81
C ARG A 267 -20.48 -3.49 -1.58
N ARG A 268 -19.82 -2.37 -1.27
CA ARG A 268 -20.42 -1.03 -1.20
C ARG A 268 -19.60 -0.08 -2.06
N SER A 269 -20.27 0.62 -2.99
CA SER A 269 -19.60 1.60 -3.87
C SER A 269 -20.33 2.93 -3.80
N PHE A 270 -19.57 4.02 -3.74
CA PHE A 270 -20.11 5.37 -3.72
C PHE A 270 -19.13 6.35 -4.40
N ALA A 271 -19.62 7.55 -4.71
CA ALA A 271 -18.78 8.66 -5.11
C ALA A 271 -19.11 9.90 -4.26
N ALA A 272 -18.12 10.76 -4.12
CA ALA A 272 -18.26 12.09 -3.52
C ALA A 272 -17.83 13.16 -4.52
N LYS A 273 -18.48 14.31 -4.48
CA LYS A 273 -18.19 15.49 -5.30
C LYS A 273 -17.80 16.65 -4.38
N THR A 274 -16.80 17.43 -4.79
CA THR A 274 -16.43 18.71 -4.18
C THR A 274 -16.23 19.74 -5.28
N ASP A 275 -16.83 20.89 -5.16
CA ASP A 275 -16.56 22.04 -6.01
C ASP A 275 -15.35 22.81 -5.44
N VAL A 276 -14.37 23.12 -6.29
CA VAL A 276 -13.14 23.83 -5.91
C VAL A 276 -13.09 25.15 -6.65
N HIS A 277 -12.92 26.26 -5.91
CA HIS A 277 -12.87 27.62 -6.44
C HIS A 277 -11.43 28.08 -6.55
N VAL A 278 -10.99 28.40 -7.76
CA VAL A 278 -9.61 28.85 -8.05
C VAL A 278 -9.61 30.35 -8.38
N THR A 279 -8.72 31.09 -7.73
CA THR A 279 -8.47 32.49 -8.05
C THR A 279 -7.89 32.64 -9.44
N LYS A 280 -8.01 33.80 -10.04
CA LYS A 280 -7.40 34.11 -11.33
C LYS A 280 -5.87 34.15 -11.19
N MET A 281 -5.17 33.27 -11.91
CA MET A 281 -3.72 33.23 -11.99
C MET A 281 -3.22 34.04 -13.19
N THR A 282 -2.03 34.59 -13.07
CA THR A 282 -1.27 35.19 -14.19
C THR A 282 -0.57 34.07 -14.99
N ASP A 283 -0.22 34.36 -16.25
CA ASP A 283 0.51 33.39 -17.08
C ASP A 283 1.84 33.01 -16.43
N ALA A 284 2.55 33.95 -15.79
CA ALA A 284 3.80 33.67 -15.09
C ALA A 284 3.64 32.71 -13.90
N GLU A 285 2.55 32.82 -13.13
CA GLU A 285 2.23 31.90 -12.02
C GLU A 285 1.87 30.50 -12.55
N ILE A 286 1.12 30.42 -13.66
CA ILE A 286 0.77 29.16 -14.31
C ILE A 286 2.03 28.44 -14.80
N GLU A 287 2.89 29.12 -15.55
CA GLU A 287 4.15 28.56 -16.06
C GLU A 287 5.06 28.10 -14.91
N MET A 288 5.26 28.95 -13.90
CA MET A 288 6.09 28.62 -12.75
C MET A 288 5.59 27.37 -12.00
N TYR A 289 4.27 27.23 -11.83
CA TYR A 289 3.71 26.06 -11.16
C TYR A 289 3.79 24.81 -12.04
N ALA A 290 3.48 24.95 -13.33
CA ALA A 290 3.51 23.83 -14.27
C ALA A 290 4.91 23.26 -14.52
N GLU A 291 5.96 24.07 -14.40
CA GLU A 291 7.36 23.63 -14.51
C GLU A 291 7.86 22.80 -13.31
N SER A 292 7.10 22.81 -12.19
CA SER A 292 7.43 22.01 -11.01
C SER A 292 7.04 20.53 -11.22
N ASP A 293 7.53 19.62 -10.35
CA ASP A 293 7.15 18.22 -10.35
C ASP A 293 5.76 17.98 -9.73
N GLU A 294 5.21 19.00 -9.01
CA GLU A 294 3.97 18.86 -8.25
C GLU A 294 2.74 18.47 -9.09
N PRO A 295 2.49 19.02 -10.31
CA PRO A 295 1.33 18.69 -11.12
C PRO A 295 1.33 17.28 -11.73
N MET A 296 2.50 16.66 -11.92
CA MET A 296 2.68 15.55 -12.85
C MET A 296 1.99 14.23 -12.44
N ASP A 297 1.78 13.99 -11.15
CA ASP A 297 1.13 12.79 -10.62
C ASP A 297 -0.34 12.97 -10.25
N LYS A 298 -0.96 14.12 -10.62
CA LYS A 298 -2.28 14.53 -10.14
C LYS A 298 -3.29 14.77 -11.27
N ALA A 299 -4.51 14.26 -11.09
CA ALA A 299 -5.63 14.59 -11.97
C ALA A 299 -5.88 16.10 -11.94
N GLY A 300 -6.07 16.71 -13.13
CA GLY A 300 -6.23 18.16 -13.28
C GLY A 300 -4.96 18.95 -13.05
N ALA A 301 -3.81 18.29 -12.97
CA ALA A 301 -2.49 18.90 -12.84
C ALA A 301 -2.30 19.78 -11.59
N TYR A 302 -2.97 19.50 -10.46
CA TYR A 302 -2.75 20.29 -9.23
C TYR A 302 -2.93 19.47 -7.95
N GLY A 303 -2.31 19.92 -6.88
CA GLY A 303 -2.47 19.38 -5.52
C GLY A 303 -2.92 20.43 -4.53
N ILE A 304 -4.10 20.21 -3.90
CA ILE A 304 -4.62 21.14 -2.87
C ILE A 304 -3.75 21.19 -1.60
N GLN A 305 -2.89 20.18 -1.39
CA GLN A 305 -1.98 20.10 -0.25
C GLN A 305 -0.62 20.78 -0.51
N GLY A 306 -0.31 21.09 -1.78
CA GLY A 306 0.96 21.66 -2.21
C GLY A 306 0.90 23.18 -2.41
N THR A 307 1.79 23.68 -3.26
CA THR A 307 1.91 25.12 -3.55
C THR A 307 0.68 25.69 -4.23
N PHE A 308 -0.09 24.86 -4.94
CA PHE A 308 -1.37 25.27 -5.55
C PHE A 308 -2.41 25.72 -4.53
N ALA A 309 -2.28 25.33 -3.25
CA ALA A 309 -3.18 25.79 -2.19
C ALA A 309 -3.29 27.32 -2.11
N ALA A 310 -2.23 28.06 -2.51
CA ALA A 310 -2.24 29.52 -2.55
C ALA A 310 -3.25 30.11 -3.55
N PHE A 311 -3.71 29.31 -4.52
CA PHE A 311 -4.66 29.72 -5.54
C PHE A 311 -6.07 29.18 -5.32
N VAL A 312 -6.29 28.36 -4.28
CA VAL A 312 -7.61 27.85 -3.91
C VAL A 312 -8.29 28.84 -2.97
N GLU A 313 -9.32 29.52 -3.46
CA GLU A 313 -10.10 30.48 -2.68
C GLU A 313 -11.05 29.79 -1.69
N GLY A 314 -11.58 28.63 -2.05
CA GLY A 314 -12.49 27.87 -1.21
C GLY A 314 -12.94 26.56 -1.86
N ILE A 315 -13.67 25.77 -1.10
CA ILE A 315 -14.27 24.52 -1.56
C ILE A 315 -15.70 24.40 -1.02
N ASP A 316 -16.59 23.82 -1.83
CA ASP A 316 -17.92 23.38 -1.40
C ASP A 316 -17.97 21.86 -1.42
N GLY A 317 -17.79 21.24 -0.25
CA GLY A 317 -17.70 19.81 -0.07
C GLY A 317 -16.61 19.38 0.90
N GLU A 318 -16.12 18.14 0.77
CA GLU A 318 -15.15 17.55 1.68
C GLU A 318 -13.72 17.77 1.15
N TYR A 319 -12.83 18.34 1.99
CA TYR A 319 -11.42 18.54 1.67
C TYR A 319 -10.71 17.20 1.35
N ALA A 320 -10.95 16.17 2.16
CA ALA A 320 -10.36 14.87 1.98
C ALA A 320 -10.77 14.21 0.65
N ASN A 321 -11.95 14.53 0.12
CA ASN A 321 -12.37 14.13 -1.23
C ASN A 321 -11.46 14.73 -2.31
N VAL A 322 -11.08 16.00 -2.19
CA VAL A 322 -10.16 16.65 -3.13
C VAL A 322 -8.77 16.04 -3.07
N VAL A 323 -8.32 15.67 -1.88
CA VAL A 323 -7.03 14.94 -1.68
C VAL A 323 -7.07 13.55 -2.30
N GLY A 324 -8.25 12.91 -2.35
CA GLY A 324 -8.45 11.64 -3.06
C GLY A 324 -9.14 10.51 -2.28
N LEU A 325 -9.71 10.81 -1.08
CA LEU A 325 -10.48 9.84 -0.30
C LEU A 325 -11.47 10.55 0.65
N PRO A 326 -12.80 10.50 0.38
CA PRO A 326 -13.82 11.17 1.19
C PRO A 326 -14.02 10.46 2.54
N LEU A 327 -13.25 10.86 3.56
CA LEU A 327 -13.13 10.19 4.86
C LEU A 327 -14.43 10.11 5.64
N ALA A 328 -15.23 11.19 5.65
CA ALA A 328 -16.47 11.21 6.43
C ALA A 328 -17.48 10.18 5.92
N ARG A 329 -17.57 10.02 4.60
CA ARG A 329 -18.43 9.00 4.00
C ARG A 329 -17.82 7.61 4.11
N LEU A 330 -16.52 7.46 3.84
CA LEU A 330 -15.80 6.20 3.99
C LEU A 330 -15.99 5.60 5.38
N HIS A 331 -15.80 6.40 6.44
CA HIS A 331 -15.96 5.94 7.82
C HIS A 331 -17.35 5.39 8.10
N ARG A 332 -18.40 6.05 7.57
CA ARG A 332 -19.79 5.55 7.72
C ARG A 332 -20.02 4.24 6.97
N GLU A 333 -19.54 4.15 5.73
CA GLU A 333 -19.70 2.95 4.90
C GLU A 333 -18.91 1.76 5.45
N LEU A 334 -17.71 1.99 6.02
CA LEU A 334 -16.93 0.97 6.73
C LEU A 334 -17.71 0.43 7.94
N LYS A 335 -18.29 1.32 8.76
CA LYS A 335 -19.11 0.88 9.91
C LYS A 335 -20.30 0.03 9.49
N LEU A 336 -21.00 0.41 8.43
CA LEU A 336 -22.12 -0.36 7.91
C LEU A 336 -21.69 -1.71 7.38
N LEU A 337 -20.55 -1.77 6.68
CA LEU A 337 -20.03 -3.00 6.11
C LEU A 337 -19.61 -4.00 7.21
N THR A 338 -19.04 -3.52 8.32
CA THR A 338 -18.57 -4.37 9.43
C THR A 338 -19.62 -4.67 10.48
N THR A 339 -20.77 -3.98 10.51
CA THR A 339 -21.90 -4.27 11.42
C THR A 339 -22.90 -5.26 10.81
N GLU A 340 -22.80 -5.57 9.54
CA GLU A 340 -23.62 -6.58 8.86
C GLU A 340 -23.10 -8.02 9.10
N ILE A 341 -22.03 -8.18 9.91
CA ILE A 341 -21.48 -9.46 10.41
C ILE A 341 -21.97 -9.67 11.85
#